data_cb4831477541998b5b8f1c702af057d9
#
_entry.id   cb4831477541998b5b8f1c702af057d9
#
_cell.length_a   1.000
_cell.length_b   1.000
_cell.length_c   1.000
_cell.angle_alpha   90.00
_cell.angle_beta   90.00
_cell.angle_gamma   90.00
#
_symmetry.space_group_name_H-M   'P 1'
#
loop_
_entity.id
_entity.type
_entity.pdbx_description
1 polymer ?
#
loop_
_entity_poly.entity_id
_entity_poly.type
_entity_poly.pdbx_seq_one_letter_code
_entity_poly.pdbx_strand_id
1 'polypeptide(L)'
;MFQELFPILSTQDLPRALGFYRDLLGGRVTYQFPADGEPAYVGLELGPSHLGIGADTVATGATRFALWVYADDCDAAVEHLRAHGVPVLVEPAEQPWGERMAEVADPDGNRVIVASRA
;
A
#
# COMPACT_ATOMS: atom_id res chain seq x y z
N MET A 1 4.52 1.55 -18.07
CA MET A 1 5.39 1.32 -16.89
C MET A 1 4.58 1.32 -15.60
N PHE A 2 3.93 2.40 -15.24
CA PHE A 2 3.06 2.45 -14.06
C PHE A 2 1.61 2.17 -14.44
N GLN A 3 0.89 1.39 -13.63
CA GLN A 3 -0.39 0.81 -14.00
C GLN A 3 -1.55 1.25 -13.11
N GLU A 4 -1.30 1.50 -11.83
CA GLU A 4 -2.36 1.73 -10.86
C GLU A 4 -1.79 2.40 -9.61
N LEU A 5 -2.57 3.27 -9.01
CA LEU A 5 -2.19 4.01 -7.79
C LEU A 5 -3.37 4.00 -6.83
N PHE A 6 -3.13 3.67 -5.56
CA PHE A 6 -4.15 3.77 -4.53
C PHE A 6 -3.52 4.05 -3.17
N PRO A 7 -4.25 4.71 -2.24
CA PRO A 7 -3.76 4.98 -0.90
C PRO A 7 -3.88 3.77 0.01
N ILE A 8 -2.95 3.68 0.98
CA ILE A 8 -3.04 2.73 2.07
C ILE A 8 -3.08 3.52 3.38
N LEU A 9 -4.12 3.27 4.17
CA LEU A 9 -4.30 3.83 5.50
C LEU A 9 -3.76 2.84 6.52
N SER A 10 -2.98 3.32 7.48
CA SER A 10 -2.56 2.52 8.63
C SER A 10 -3.50 2.78 9.81
N THR A 11 -3.87 1.72 10.51
CA THR A 11 -4.74 1.82 11.68
C THR A 11 -4.24 0.93 12.81
N GLN A 12 -4.46 1.36 14.03
CA GLN A 12 -4.19 0.53 15.22
C GLN A 12 -5.38 -0.35 15.59
N ASP A 13 -6.52 -0.15 14.95
CA ASP A 13 -7.75 -0.90 15.21
C ASP A 13 -8.46 -1.18 13.89
N LEU A 14 -8.09 -2.28 13.26
CA LEU A 14 -8.63 -2.64 11.94
C LEU A 14 -10.13 -2.91 11.99
N PRO A 15 -10.70 -3.64 12.98
CA PRO A 15 -12.15 -3.80 13.04
C PRO A 15 -12.91 -2.48 13.12
N ARG A 16 -12.39 -1.51 13.86
CA ARG A 16 -12.99 -0.19 13.98
C ARG A 16 -12.91 0.58 12.67
N ALA A 17 -11.78 0.51 11.97
CA ALA A 17 -11.63 1.14 10.67
C ALA A 17 -12.60 0.52 9.64
N LEU A 18 -12.76 -0.79 9.66
CA LEU A 18 -13.73 -1.47 8.80
C LEU A 18 -15.16 -1.09 9.13
N GLY A 19 -15.48 -0.87 10.40
CA GLY A 19 -16.79 -0.35 10.81
C GLY A 19 -17.12 0.96 10.12
N PHE A 20 -16.13 1.80 9.90
CA PHE A 20 -16.32 3.07 9.19
C PHE A 20 -16.31 2.89 7.67
N TYR A 21 -15.21 2.37 7.11
CA TYR A 21 -15.02 2.35 5.65
C TYR A 21 -15.87 1.30 4.94
N ARG A 22 -16.06 0.14 5.56
CA ARG A 22 -16.89 -0.92 4.99
C ARG A 22 -18.36 -0.74 5.35
N ASP A 23 -18.67 -0.59 6.65
CA ASP A 23 -20.06 -0.67 7.11
C ASP A 23 -20.80 0.66 6.95
N LEU A 24 -20.18 1.79 7.26
CA LEU A 24 -20.83 3.10 7.14
C LEU A 24 -20.71 3.67 5.73
N LEU A 25 -19.54 3.59 5.10
CA LEU A 25 -19.35 4.14 3.76
C LEU A 25 -19.75 3.18 2.65
N GLY A 26 -19.94 1.89 2.96
CA GLY A 26 -20.37 0.90 1.98
C GLY A 26 -19.24 0.28 1.15
N GLY A 27 -18.02 0.34 1.64
CA GLY A 27 -16.89 -0.32 0.99
C GLY A 27 -17.05 -1.84 1.02
N ARG A 28 -16.48 -2.51 0.03
CA ARG A 28 -16.53 -3.96 -0.08
C ARG A 28 -15.13 -4.53 0.02
N VAL A 29 -14.92 -5.52 0.89
CA VAL A 29 -13.64 -6.22 0.99
C VAL A 29 -13.43 -7.07 -0.26
N THR A 30 -12.34 -6.81 -0.98
CA THR A 30 -11.98 -7.56 -2.19
C THR A 30 -10.66 -8.32 -2.02
N TYR A 31 -9.92 -8.04 -0.95
CA TYR A 31 -8.65 -8.69 -0.65
C TYR A 31 -8.42 -8.70 0.85
N GLN A 32 -7.78 -9.77 1.35
CA GLN A 32 -7.39 -9.89 2.75
C GLN A 32 -6.08 -10.67 2.86
N PHE A 33 -5.17 -10.20 3.72
CA PHE A 33 -3.95 -10.94 4.05
C PHE A 33 -3.73 -10.92 5.56
N PRO A 34 -3.43 -12.06 6.19
CA PRO A 34 -3.50 -13.40 5.60
C PRO A 34 -4.93 -13.77 5.21
N ALA A 35 -5.07 -14.72 4.28
CA ALA A 35 -6.38 -15.11 3.77
C ALA A 35 -7.24 -15.77 4.84
N ASP A 36 -6.61 -16.46 5.77
CA ASP A 36 -7.28 -17.12 6.89
C ASP A 36 -6.86 -16.47 8.19
N GLY A 37 -7.78 -16.46 9.16
CA GLY A 37 -7.56 -15.91 10.47
C GLY A 37 -7.75 -14.40 10.50
N GLU A 38 -7.15 -13.75 11.50
CA GLU A 38 -7.27 -12.32 11.69
C GLU A 38 -6.43 -11.57 10.66
N PRO A 39 -7.04 -10.66 9.89
CA PRO A 39 -6.30 -9.96 8.84
C PRO A 39 -5.33 -8.93 9.41
N ALA A 40 -4.17 -8.81 8.75
CA ALA A 40 -3.24 -7.72 8.97
C ALA A 40 -3.41 -6.61 7.93
N TYR A 41 -4.07 -6.93 6.80
CA TYR A 41 -4.32 -5.99 5.72
C TYR A 41 -5.61 -6.35 5.00
N VAL A 42 -6.36 -5.32 4.61
CA VAL A 42 -7.62 -5.48 3.87
C VAL A 42 -7.63 -4.47 2.72
N GLY A 43 -8.00 -4.95 1.54
CA GLY A 43 -8.28 -4.09 0.39
C GLY A 43 -9.78 -3.91 0.23
N LEU A 44 -10.21 -2.65 0.09
CA LEU A 44 -11.60 -2.29 -0.12
C LEU A 44 -11.80 -1.66 -1.47
N GLU A 45 -12.96 -1.90 -2.06
CA GLU A 45 -13.46 -1.15 -3.20
C GLU A 45 -14.71 -0.36 -2.79
N LEU A 46 -14.77 0.89 -3.23
CA LEU A 46 -15.96 1.72 -3.09
C LEU A 46 -16.19 2.37 -4.44
N GLY A 47 -17.19 1.87 -5.19
CA GLY A 47 -17.33 2.23 -6.60
C GLY A 47 -16.08 1.85 -7.38
N PRO A 48 -15.54 2.76 -8.21
CA PRO A 48 -14.32 2.50 -8.98
C PRO A 48 -13.04 2.76 -8.18
N SER A 49 -13.15 3.15 -6.91
CA SER A 49 -12.01 3.56 -6.09
C SER A 49 -11.54 2.41 -5.20
N HIS A 50 -10.25 2.43 -4.87
CA HIS A 50 -9.63 1.44 -4.00
C HIS A 50 -9.01 2.10 -2.78
N LEU A 51 -9.07 1.42 -1.64
CA LEU A 51 -8.41 1.82 -0.40
C LEU A 51 -7.84 0.57 0.26
N GLY A 52 -6.55 0.61 0.61
CA GLY A 52 -5.94 -0.40 1.45
C GLY A 52 -5.97 0.05 2.91
N ILE A 53 -6.18 -0.88 3.83
CA ILE A 53 -6.12 -0.60 5.27
C ILE A 53 -5.23 -1.65 5.91
N GLY A 54 -4.11 -1.20 6.48
CA GLY A 54 -3.16 -2.06 7.17
C GLY A 54 -3.24 -1.88 8.68
N ALA A 55 -3.21 -3.00 9.41
CA ALA A 55 -3.08 -2.98 10.85
C ALA A 55 -1.62 -2.63 11.21
N ASP A 56 -1.44 -1.58 12.00
CA ASP A 56 -0.13 -1.14 12.45
C ASP A 56 -0.13 -1.13 13.98
N THR A 57 0.73 -1.94 14.57
CA THR A 57 0.84 -2.06 16.03
C THR A 57 1.76 -1.00 16.63
N VAL A 58 2.48 -0.26 15.80
CA VAL A 58 3.42 0.77 16.27
C VAL A 58 2.86 2.14 15.92
N ALA A 59 2.60 2.94 16.96
CA ALA A 59 2.22 4.33 16.78
C ALA A 59 3.44 5.11 16.26
N THR A 60 3.54 5.25 14.95
CA THR A 60 4.51 6.16 14.36
C THR A 60 3.87 7.54 14.32
N GLY A 61 4.53 8.54 14.88
CA GLY A 61 4.02 9.92 14.87
C GLY A 61 4.01 10.58 13.51
N ALA A 62 4.27 9.81 12.44
CA ALA A 62 4.34 10.27 11.07
C ALA A 62 3.04 9.95 10.32
N THR A 63 3.01 10.23 9.03
CA THR A 63 1.84 10.05 8.18
C THR A 63 1.26 8.64 8.25
N ARG A 64 -0.07 8.56 8.38
CA ARG A 64 -0.80 7.29 8.39
C ARG A 64 -1.17 6.83 7.00
N PHE A 65 -0.75 7.53 5.97
CA PHE A 65 -1.02 7.21 4.57
C PHE A 65 0.26 6.91 3.82
N ALA A 66 0.20 5.93 2.93
CA ALA A 66 1.19 5.71 1.91
C ALA A 66 0.46 5.59 0.57
N LEU A 67 1.11 5.96 -0.52
CA LEU A 67 0.60 5.69 -1.86
C LEU A 67 1.21 4.39 -2.35
N TRP A 68 0.38 3.53 -2.93
CA TRP A 68 0.81 2.27 -3.51
C TRP A 68 0.70 2.37 -5.02
N VAL A 69 1.80 2.12 -5.73
CA VAL A 69 1.86 2.20 -7.19
C VAL A 69 2.26 0.83 -7.74
N TYR A 70 1.43 0.26 -8.59
CA TYR A 70 1.82 -0.94 -9.33
C TYR A 70 2.55 -0.57 -10.60
N ALA A 71 3.66 -1.25 -10.84
CA ALA A 71 4.43 -1.19 -12.07
C ALA A 71 4.52 -2.60 -12.67
N ASP A 72 4.80 -2.69 -13.93
CA ASP A 72 5.02 -3.98 -14.60
C ASP A 72 6.29 -4.68 -14.10
N ASP A 73 7.33 -3.90 -13.74
CA ASP A 73 8.59 -4.40 -13.23
C ASP A 73 9.09 -3.44 -12.14
N CYS A 74 9.04 -3.89 -10.90
CA CYS A 74 9.42 -3.07 -9.74
C CYS A 74 10.87 -2.58 -9.84
N ASP A 75 11.81 -3.47 -10.18
CA ASP A 75 13.22 -3.12 -10.25
C ASP A 75 13.49 -2.07 -11.34
N ALA A 76 12.91 -2.27 -12.52
CA ALA A 76 13.06 -1.33 -13.63
C ALA A 76 12.42 0.03 -13.30
N ALA A 77 11.26 0.02 -12.66
CA ALA A 77 10.57 1.25 -12.26
C ALA A 77 11.38 2.04 -11.23
N VAL A 78 11.97 1.35 -10.26
CA VAL A 78 12.83 1.99 -9.25
C VAL A 78 14.08 2.58 -9.90
N GLU A 79 14.72 1.88 -10.83
CA GLU A 79 15.89 2.41 -11.54
C GLU A 79 15.53 3.64 -12.38
N HIS A 80 14.35 3.64 -13.00
CA HIS A 80 13.83 4.81 -13.72
C HIS A 80 13.69 6.01 -12.78
N LEU A 81 13.09 5.81 -11.61
CA LEU A 81 12.92 6.87 -10.61
C LEU A 81 14.27 7.34 -10.06
N ARG A 82 15.17 6.41 -9.74
CA ARG A 82 16.51 6.72 -9.25
C ARG A 82 17.28 7.59 -10.25
N ALA A 83 17.17 7.29 -11.53
CA ALA A 83 17.84 8.05 -12.59
C ALA A 83 17.35 9.51 -12.68
N HIS A 84 16.14 9.77 -12.18
CA HIS A 84 15.56 11.12 -12.12
C HIS A 84 15.70 11.79 -10.74
N GLY A 85 16.57 11.25 -9.89
CA GLY A 85 16.89 11.87 -8.60
C GLY A 85 15.91 11.56 -7.48
N VAL A 86 15.03 10.59 -7.65
CA VAL A 86 14.06 10.19 -6.61
C VAL A 86 14.78 9.41 -5.52
N PRO A 87 14.64 9.79 -4.24
CA PRO A 87 15.23 9.03 -3.15
C PRO A 87 14.60 7.63 -3.03
N VAL A 88 15.45 6.59 -2.99
CA VAL A 88 15.03 5.21 -2.76
C VAL A 88 15.23 4.89 -1.30
N LEU A 89 14.15 4.68 -0.56
CA LEU A 89 14.17 4.45 0.88
C LEU A 89 14.38 2.97 1.21
N VAL A 90 13.79 2.07 0.42
CA VAL A 90 13.92 0.62 0.56
C VAL A 90 14.09 0.04 -0.84
N GLU A 91 15.16 -0.73 -1.03
CA GLU A 91 15.45 -1.38 -2.32
C GLU A 91 14.42 -2.49 -2.61
N PRO A 92 14.20 -2.81 -3.91
CA PRO A 92 13.27 -3.87 -4.27
C PRO A 92 13.59 -5.20 -3.60
N ALA A 93 12.56 -5.86 -3.05
CA ALA A 93 12.68 -7.17 -2.40
C ALA A 93 11.36 -7.94 -2.50
N GLU A 94 11.48 -9.27 -2.53
CA GLU A 94 10.32 -10.15 -2.46
C GLU A 94 9.61 -10.02 -1.12
N GLN A 95 8.28 -10.06 -1.15
CA GLN A 95 7.45 -9.97 0.04
C GLN A 95 6.77 -11.30 0.36
N PRO A 96 6.37 -11.52 1.62
CA PRO A 96 5.74 -12.79 2.03
C PRO A 96 4.49 -13.17 1.24
N TRP A 97 3.77 -12.19 0.69
CA TRP A 97 2.56 -12.42 -0.10
C TRP A 97 2.83 -12.60 -1.61
N GLY A 98 4.11 -12.63 -2.03
CA GLY A 98 4.51 -12.98 -3.39
C GLY A 98 4.81 -11.81 -4.31
N GLU A 99 4.53 -10.59 -3.90
CA GLU A 99 4.85 -9.40 -4.70
C GLU A 99 6.27 -8.91 -4.42
N ARG A 100 6.82 -8.17 -5.38
CA ARG A 100 8.08 -7.48 -5.22
C ARG A 100 7.83 -6.02 -4.93
N MET A 101 8.49 -5.45 -3.92
CA MET A 101 8.15 -4.14 -3.39
C MET A 101 9.39 -3.33 -3.05
N ALA A 102 9.31 -2.02 -3.28
CA ALA A 102 10.31 -1.04 -2.90
C ALA A 102 9.61 0.20 -2.33
N GLU A 103 10.35 1.08 -1.68
CA GLU A 103 9.83 2.35 -1.21
C GLU A 103 10.67 3.49 -1.73
N VAL A 104 10.00 4.55 -2.18
CA VAL A 104 10.62 5.80 -2.62
C VAL A 104 9.92 6.96 -1.93
N ALA A 105 10.49 8.15 -2.00
CA ALA A 105 9.88 9.36 -1.47
C ALA A 105 9.52 10.30 -2.62
N ASP A 106 8.35 10.95 -2.52
CA ASP A 106 8.00 12.02 -3.44
C ASP A 106 8.78 13.31 -3.07
N PRO A 107 8.64 14.41 -3.86
CA PRO A 107 9.39 15.65 -3.59
C PRO A 107 9.13 16.27 -2.20
N ASP A 108 7.98 15.99 -1.60
CA ASP A 108 7.62 16.51 -0.28
C ASP A 108 7.92 15.51 0.85
N GLY A 109 8.55 14.39 0.53
CA GLY A 109 8.91 13.37 1.50
C GLY A 109 7.81 12.36 1.79
N ASN A 110 6.72 12.35 1.03
CA ASN A 110 5.66 11.36 1.20
C ASN A 110 6.12 9.99 0.73
N ARG A 111 5.77 8.97 1.49
CA ARG A 111 6.13 7.59 1.22
C ARG A 111 5.31 7.05 0.04
N VAL A 112 6.02 6.54 -0.96
CA VAL A 112 5.41 5.91 -2.13
C VAL A 112 5.98 4.50 -2.25
N ILE A 113 5.11 3.50 -2.28
CA ILE A 113 5.49 2.11 -2.43
C ILE A 113 5.33 1.75 -3.91
N VAL A 114 6.41 1.22 -4.50
CA VAL A 114 6.40 0.73 -5.88
C VAL A 114 6.44 -0.78 -5.84
N ALA A 115 5.45 -1.42 -6.43
CA ALA A 115 5.33 -2.88 -6.39
C ALA A 115 5.07 -3.46 -7.78
N SER A 116 5.45 -4.71 -7.96
CA SER A 116 5.02 -5.50 -9.11
C SER A 116 4.32 -6.76 -8.62
N ARG A 117 3.25 -7.14 -9.32
CA ARG A 117 2.43 -8.31 -8.96
C ARG A 117 3.23 -9.59 -9.15
N ALA A 118 2.86 -10.58 -8.37
CA ALA A 118 3.46 -11.90 -8.45
C ALA A 118 3.21 -12.58 -9.82
#